data_51be5f212ad60941dd6d92201de4067d
#
_entry.id   51be5f212ad60941dd6d92201de4067d
#
_cell.length_a   1.000
_cell.length_b   1.000
_cell.length_c   1.000
_cell.angle_alpha   90.00
_cell.angle_beta   90.00
_cell.angle_gamma   90.00
#
_symmetry.space_group_name_H-M   'P 1'
#
loop_
_entity.id
_entity.type
_entity.pdbx_description
1 polymer ?
#
loop_
_entity_poly.entity_id
_entity_poly.type
_entity_poly.pdbx_seq_one_letter_code
_entity_poly.pdbx_strand_id
1 'polypeptide(L)'
;MHSIWQEQIDFPVYPILKRDKKADILYVGATLEHAVEAHFRKEAGNAVMIIEEKSIADMSELGGIGILRATNMNEFKTLCILRNYIIKHHIPCDLEIISETSIQVHPIKLFLFMTKDVEVYEQTKITARRGKRLDIESAYIDAGQVIEDDRPREKRYIHIFSEADFPEITKPDILEIRKYKNNYLVLSYQRELEGSQRYWEI
;
A
#
# COMPACT_ATOMS: atom_id res chain seq x y z
N MET A 1 7.08 -7.11 -13.34
CA MET A 1 7.03 -8.44 -12.67
C MET A 1 5.99 -8.32 -11.59
N HIS A 2 4.97 -9.16 -11.58
CA HIS A 2 3.87 -9.06 -10.62
C HIS A 2 4.27 -9.62 -9.25
N SER A 3 3.77 -9.01 -8.17
CA SER A 3 3.95 -9.51 -6.81
C SER A 3 3.13 -10.79 -6.59
N ILE A 4 3.48 -11.59 -5.58
CA ILE A 4 2.71 -12.79 -5.22
C ILE A 4 1.24 -12.48 -4.88
N TRP A 5 0.97 -11.24 -4.47
CA TRP A 5 -0.38 -10.78 -4.12
C TRP A 5 -1.25 -10.55 -5.35
N GLN A 6 -0.65 -10.10 -6.46
CA GLN A 6 -1.35 -9.81 -7.72
C GLN A 6 -1.79 -11.06 -8.45
N GLU A 7 -1.07 -12.18 -8.29
CA GLU A 7 -1.41 -13.44 -8.95
C GLU A 7 -2.73 -14.08 -8.46
N GLN A 8 -3.25 -13.61 -7.34
CA GLN A 8 -4.40 -14.22 -6.65
C GLN A 8 -5.65 -13.37 -6.71
N ILE A 9 -5.59 -12.18 -7.32
CA ILE A 9 -6.66 -11.20 -7.30
C ILE A 9 -6.79 -10.54 -8.66
N ASP A 10 -8.00 -10.55 -9.22
CA ASP A 10 -8.35 -9.67 -10.33
C ASP A 10 -8.37 -8.23 -9.82
N PHE A 11 -7.31 -7.50 -10.14
CA PHE A 11 -7.17 -6.12 -9.71
C PHE A 11 -8.04 -5.22 -10.60
N PRO A 12 -8.90 -4.37 -10.03
CA PRO A 12 -9.70 -3.46 -10.84
C PRO A 12 -8.80 -2.45 -11.55
N VAL A 13 -9.19 -2.08 -12.77
CA VAL A 13 -8.59 -0.93 -13.48
C VAL A 13 -9.31 0.32 -12.99
N TYR A 14 -8.56 1.24 -12.39
CA TYR A 14 -9.11 2.53 -11.96
C TYR A 14 -9.14 3.53 -13.12
N PRO A 15 -10.11 4.45 -13.14
CA PRO A 15 -10.21 5.43 -14.21
C PRO A 15 -9.04 6.43 -14.18
N ILE A 16 -8.70 6.95 -15.37
CA ILE A 16 -7.83 8.13 -15.50
C ILE A 16 -8.68 9.37 -15.24
N LEU A 17 -8.16 10.35 -14.48
CA LEU A 17 -8.87 11.59 -14.24
C LEU A 17 -8.87 12.48 -15.51
N LYS A 18 -10.06 12.74 -16.06
CA LYS A 18 -10.25 13.51 -17.31
C LYS A 18 -11.13 14.75 -17.14
N ARG A 19 -11.58 15.05 -15.94
CA ARG A 19 -12.48 16.19 -15.64
C ARG A 19 -12.05 16.86 -14.35
N ASP A 20 -12.29 18.16 -14.27
CA ASP A 20 -12.04 18.93 -13.06
C ASP A 20 -12.75 18.35 -11.86
N LYS A 21 -12.07 18.31 -10.73
CA LYS A 21 -12.57 17.76 -9.47
C LYS A 21 -12.30 18.69 -8.30
N LYS A 22 -13.10 18.47 -7.25
CA LYS A 22 -12.86 19.06 -5.92
C LYS A 22 -12.81 17.97 -4.88
N ALA A 23 -11.92 18.11 -3.93
CA ALA A 23 -11.80 17.23 -2.78
C ALA A 23 -11.49 18.05 -1.53
N ASP A 24 -11.99 17.60 -0.36
CA ASP A 24 -11.54 18.14 0.92
C ASP A 24 -10.11 17.70 1.19
N ILE A 25 -9.83 16.42 0.87
CA ILE A 25 -8.51 15.80 1.07
C ILE A 25 -8.14 15.02 -0.19
N LEU A 26 -6.94 15.30 -0.71
CA LEU A 26 -6.33 14.58 -1.81
C LEU A 26 -5.08 13.86 -1.32
N TYR A 27 -5.03 12.56 -1.54
CA TYR A 27 -3.84 11.73 -1.35
C TYR A 27 -3.14 11.53 -2.68
N VAL A 28 -1.83 11.81 -2.72
CA VAL A 28 -0.97 11.58 -3.89
C VAL A 28 -0.12 10.33 -3.63
N GLY A 29 -0.33 9.33 -4.46
CA GLY A 29 0.22 7.98 -4.29
C GLY A 29 -0.80 7.02 -3.65
N ALA A 30 -1.02 5.87 -4.29
CA ALA A 30 -1.98 4.85 -3.86
C ALA A 30 -1.34 3.85 -2.87
N THR A 31 -0.79 4.35 -1.77
CA THR A 31 -0.20 3.50 -0.72
C THR A 31 -1.28 2.84 0.15
N LEU A 32 -0.94 1.77 0.87
CA LEU A 32 -1.86 1.15 1.83
C LEU A 32 -2.19 2.11 2.98
N GLU A 33 -1.23 2.92 3.43
CA GLU A 33 -1.43 3.93 4.46
C GLU A 33 -2.45 4.99 4.02
N HIS A 34 -2.29 5.52 2.78
CA HIS A 34 -3.24 6.46 2.21
C HIS A 34 -4.63 5.86 2.05
N ALA A 35 -4.73 4.60 1.63
CA ALA A 35 -6.02 3.92 1.49
C ALA A 35 -6.75 3.81 2.85
N VAL A 36 -6.03 3.42 3.90
CA VAL A 36 -6.58 3.30 5.27
C VAL A 36 -7.02 4.67 5.79
N GLU A 37 -6.17 5.68 5.67
CA GLU A 37 -6.52 7.03 6.13
C GLU A 37 -7.68 7.62 5.33
N ALA A 38 -7.65 7.50 4.01
CA ALA A 38 -8.71 7.95 3.11
C ALA A 38 -10.07 7.34 3.47
N HIS A 39 -10.09 6.04 3.79
CA HIS A 39 -11.29 5.35 4.24
C HIS A 39 -11.90 6.00 5.49
N PHE A 40 -11.10 6.17 6.55
CA PHE A 40 -11.60 6.77 7.79
C PHE A 40 -11.99 8.24 7.63
N ARG A 41 -11.28 9.00 6.79
CA ARG A 41 -11.67 10.38 6.45
C ARG A 41 -12.99 10.42 5.69
N LYS A 42 -13.20 9.45 4.77
CA LYS A 42 -14.45 9.31 4.03
C LYS A 42 -15.62 8.97 4.96
N GLU A 43 -15.44 8.03 5.89
CA GLU A 43 -16.44 7.71 6.91
C GLU A 43 -16.76 8.91 7.82
N ALA A 44 -15.80 9.80 8.05
CA ALA A 44 -16.00 11.07 8.77
C ALA A 44 -16.72 12.15 7.94
N GLY A 45 -17.13 11.86 6.70
CA GLY A 45 -17.93 12.75 5.86
C GLY A 45 -17.12 13.66 4.93
N ASN A 46 -15.80 13.50 4.83
CA ASN A 46 -14.97 14.30 3.90
C ASN A 46 -15.13 13.81 2.46
N ALA A 47 -15.02 14.71 1.50
CA ALA A 47 -14.80 14.39 0.09
C ALA A 47 -13.33 14.01 -0.11
N VAL A 48 -13.05 12.73 -0.26
CA VAL A 48 -11.69 12.19 -0.32
C VAL A 48 -11.39 11.61 -1.69
N MET A 49 -10.16 11.84 -2.16
CA MET A 49 -9.67 11.33 -3.44
C MET A 49 -8.24 10.81 -3.29
N ILE A 50 -7.92 9.75 -4.04
CA ILE A 50 -6.57 9.23 -4.23
C ILE A 50 -6.22 9.33 -5.70
N ILE A 51 -5.03 9.85 -6.01
CA ILE A 51 -4.47 9.82 -7.37
C ILE A 51 -3.13 9.10 -7.38
N GLU A 52 -2.85 8.40 -8.46
CA GLU A 52 -1.60 7.67 -8.68
C GLU A 52 -1.06 7.95 -10.09
N GLU A 53 0.23 8.26 -10.20
CA GLU A 53 0.89 8.54 -11.49
C GLU A 53 1.01 7.30 -12.37
N LYS A 54 1.18 6.12 -11.75
CA LYS A 54 1.30 4.83 -12.43
C LYS A 54 -0.02 4.06 -12.44
N SER A 55 -0.03 2.88 -13.04
CA SER A 55 -1.09 1.91 -12.79
C SER A 55 -0.97 1.37 -11.37
N ILE A 56 -2.08 1.34 -10.64
CA ILE A 56 -2.11 0.83 -9.26
C ILE A 56 -1.79 -0.66 -9.24
N ALA A 57 -2.19 -1.40 -10.28
CA ALA A 57 -1.86 -2.81 -10.41
C ALA A 57 -0.34 -3.06 -10.52
N ASP A 58 0.43 -2.09 -11.05
CA ASP A 58 1.87 -2.20 -11.20
C ASP A 58 2.65 -1.62 -10.01
N MET A 59 1.94 -1.14 -8.98
CA MET A 59 2.60 -0.53 -7.84
C MET A 59 3.31 -1.55 -6.96
N SER A 60 4.60 -1.36 -6.84
CA SER A 60 5.46 -2.12 -5.95
C SER A 60 5.09 -1.97 -4.46
N GLU A 61 4.54 -0.84 -4.08
CA GLU A 61 4.20 -0.52 -2.68
C GLU A 61 3.06 -1.38 -2.12
N LEU A 62 2.06 -1.72 -2.93
CA LEU A 62 1.05 -2.71 -2.58
C LEU A 62 1.61 -4.14 -2.61
N GLY A 63 2.79 -4.31 -3.18
CA GLY A 63 3.55 -5.56 -3.21
C GLY A 63 4.39 -5.80 -1.96
N GLY A 64 4.34 -4.94 -0.93
CA GLY A 64 5.06 -5.11 0.32
C GLY A 64 4.78 -6.45 1.01
N ILE A 65 5.57 -6.82 2.03
CA ILE A 65 5.40 -8.13 2.69
C ILE A 65 4.13 -8.22 3.55
N GLY A 66 3.38 -7.11 3.65
CA GLY A 66 2.08 -7.05 4.31
C GLY A 66 2.16 -7.09 5.84
N ILE A 67 3.30 -6.72 6.43
CA ILE A 67 3.43 -6.53 7.87
C ILE A 67 3.28 -5.04 8.17
N LEU A 68 2.30 -4.71 9.02
CA LEU A 68 2.09 -3.37 9.55
C LEU A 68 2.58 -3.35 11.00
N ARG A 69 3.53 -2.46 11.28
CA ARG A 69 4.19 -2.35 12.59
C ARG A 69 4.12 -0.94 13.11
N ALA A 70 3.78 -0.81 14.39
CA ALA A 70 3.82 0.44 15.11
C ALA A 70 5.19 0.60 15.79
N THR A 71 5.86 1.72 15.53
CA THR A 71 7.18 2.07 16.10
C THR A 71 7.07 3.12 17.22
N ASN A 72 5.90 3.75 17.34
CA ASN A 72 5.62 4.74 18.37
C ASN A 72 4.15 4.66 18.85
N MET A 73 3.81 5.41 19.89
CA MET A 73 2.50 5.36 20.52
C MET A 73 1.35 5.80 19.59
N ASN A 74 1.58 6.75 18.70
CA ASN A 74 0.54 7.20 17.77
C ASN A 74 0.24 6.14 16.72
N GLU A 75 1.29 5.55 16.15
CA GLU A 75 1.15 4.41 15.22
C GLU A 75 0.51 3.21 15.90
N PHE A 76 0.83 2.94 17.19
CA PHE A 76 0.19 1.88 17.95
C PHE A 76 -1.31 2.10 18.10
N LYS A 77 -1.75 3.31 18.42
CA LYS A 77 -3.19 3.64 18.48
C LYS A 77 -3.87 3.42 17.13
N THR A 78 -3.25 3.89 16.05
CA THR A 78 -3.75 3.71 14.68
C THR A 78 -3.85 2.24 14.31
N LEU A 79 -2.81 1.45 14.62
CA LEU A 79 -2.79 0.01 14.38
C LEU A 79 -3.90 -0.72 15.16
N CYS A 80 -4.14 -0.35 16.42
CA CYS A 80 -5.22 -0.91 17.22
C CYS A 80 -6.60 -0.58 16.62
N ILE A 81 -6.81 0.65 16.15
CA ILE A 81 -8.05 1.07 15.48
C ILE A 81 -8.26 0.23 14.22
N LEU A 82 -7.25 0.16 13.35
CA LEU A 82 -7.30 -0.62 12.12
C LEU A 82 -7.58 -2.10 12.39
N ARG A 83 -6.85 -2.73 13.31
CA ARG A 83 -7.05 -4.13 13.69
C ARG A 83 -8.48 -4.38 14.16
N ASN A 84 -8.99 -3.56 15.07
CA ASN A 84 -10.34 -3.70 15.57
C ASN A 84 -11.40 -3.48 14.48
N TYR A 85 -11.14 -2.55 13.56
CA TYR A 85 -11.98 -2.30 12.39
C TYR A 85 -12.04 -3.52 11.47
N ILE A 86 -10.88 -4.10 11.14
CA ILE A 86 -10.78 -5.32 10.32
C ILE A 86 -11.59 -6.46 10.94
N ILE A 87 -11.41 -6.70 12.25
CA ILE A 87 -12.12 -7.77 12.97
C ILE A 87 -13.62 -7.49 12.99
N LYS A 88 -14.04 -6.30 13.38
CA LYS A 88 -15.45 -5.91 13.50
C LYS A 88 -16.22 -6.03 12.19
N HIS A 89 -15.58 -5.65 11.09
CA HIS A 89 -16.19 -5.64 9.76
C HIS A 89 -15.90 -6.91 8.93
N HIS A 90 -15.24 -7.91 9.53
CA HIS A 90 -14.89 -9.19 8.88
C HIS A 90 -14.19 -8.98 7.52
N ILE A 91 -13.24 -8.02 7.47
CA ILE A 91 -12.54 -7.69 6.21
C ILE A 91 -11.70 -8.90 5.76
N PRO A 92 -11.88 -9.40 4.53
CA PRO A 92 -11.21 -10.61 4.05
C PRO A 92 -9.77 -10.34 3.60
N CYS A 93 -8.91 -9.86 4.52
CA CYS A 93 -7.52 -9.49 4.23
C CYS A 93 -6.48 -10.39 4.90
N ASP A 94 -6.84 -11.63 5.22
CA ASP A 94 -5.95 -12.63 5.81
C ASP A 94 -5.20 -12.09 7.06
N LEU A 95 -5.95 -11.43 7.96
CA LEU A 95 -5.40 -10.82 9.18
C LEU A 95 -4.79 -11.85 10.11
N GLU A 96 -3.55 -11.64 10.51
CA GLU A 96 -2.85 -12.37 11.57
C GLU A 96 -2.23 -11.38 12.57
N ILE A 97 -2.41 -11.61 13.86
CA ILE A 97 -1.81 -10.80 14.92
C ILE A 97 -0.48 -11.43 15.29
N ILE A 98 0.62 -10.75 14.91
CA ILE A 98 1.98 -11.21 15.20
C ILE A 98 2.37 -10.85 16.64
N SER A 99 2.07 -9.62 17.05
CA SER A 99 2.32 -9.11 18.39
C SER A 99 1.35 -7.96 18.74
N GLU A 100 1.47 -7.39 19.91
CA GLU A 100 0.69 -6.21 20.29
C GLU A 100 0.92 -5.02 19.33
N THR A 101 2.14 -4.88 18.82
CA THR A 101 2.58 -3.76 17.97
C THR A 101 2.67 -4.11 16.49
N SER A 102 2.28 -5.31 16.08
CA SER A 102 2.37 -5.72 14.68
C SER A 102 1.26 -6.69 14.25
N ILE A 103 0.73 -6.45 13.05
CA ILE A 103 -0.22 -7.33 12.38
C ILE A 103 0.30 -7.68 10.99
N GLN A 104 -0.18 -8.78 10.47
CA GLN A 104 0.07 -9.24 9.11
C GLN A 104 -1.25 -9.26 8.34
N VAL A 105 -1.23 -8.76 7.11
CA VAL A 105 -2.42 -8.70 6.24
C VAL A 105 -2.04 -9.04 4.80
N HIS A 106 -3.03 -9.33 3.98
CA HIS A 106 -2.89 -9.31 2.53
C HIS A 106 -3.07 -7.87 2.04
N PRO A 107 -2.00 -7.19 1.61
CA PRO A 107 -2.02 -5.74 1.40
C PRO A 107 -3.03 -5.31 0.31
N ILE A 108 -3.12 -6.06 -0.80
CA ILE A 108 -4.05 -5.73 -1.88
C ILE A 108 -5.51 -5.90 -1.44
N LYS A 109 -5.85 -7.00 -0.76
CA LYS A 109 -7.24 -7.20 -0.28
C LYS A 109 -7.66 -6.08 0.68
N LEU A 110 -6.75 -5.67 1.58
CA LEU A 110 -7.01 -4.56 2.48
C LEU A 110 -7.15 -3.25 1.73
N PHE A 111 -6.25 -2.94 0.79
CA PHE A 111 -6.34 -1.75 -0.06
C PHE A 111 -7.68 -1.67 -0.79
N LEU A 112 -8.09 -2.74 -1.48
CA LEU A 112 -9.34 -2.79 -2.23
C LEU A 112 -10.57 -2.56 -1.35
N PHE A 113 -10.56 -3.14 -0.14
CA PHE A 113 -11.64 -2.90 0.82
C PHE A 113 -11.68 -1.44 1.28
N MET A 114 -10.53 -0.88 1.65
CA MET A 114 -10.43 0.49 2.16
C MET A 114 -10.76 1.55 1.09
N THR A 115 -10.57 1.23 -0.19
CA THR A 115 -10.82 2.18 -1.28
C THR A 115 -12.17 2.02 -1.97
N LYS A 116 -13.01 1.04 -1.58
CA LYS A 116 -14.28 0.72 -2.28
C LYS A 116 -15.23 1.91 -2.43
N ASP A 117 -15.25 2.84 -1.46
CA ASP A 117 -16.09 4.03 -1.43
C ASP A 117 -15.29 5.35 -1.60
N VAL A 118 -14.00 5.25 -1.92
CA VAL A 118 -13.10 6.38 -2.16
C VAL A 118 -12.97 6.60 -3.67
N GLU A 119 -12.95 7.85 -4.12
CA GLU A 119 -12.60 8.16 -5.52
C GLU A 119 -11.11 7.90 -5.75
N VAL A 120 -10.79 6.93 -6.60
CA VAL A 120 -9.41 6.56 -6.92
C VAL A 120 -9.18 6.72 -8.42
N TYR A 121 -8.08 7.36 -8.80
CA TYR A 121 -7.66 7.56 -10.18
C TYR A 121 -6.21 7.11 -10.35
N GLU A 122 -5.95 6.31 -11.38
CA GLU A 122 -4.59 5.90 -11.77
C GLU A 122 -4.12 6.62 -13.04
N GLN A 123 -2.84 6.47 -13.40
CA GLN A 123 -2.23 7.11 -14.55
C GLN A 123 -2.54 8.62 -14.60
N THR A 124 -2.53 9.25 -13.41
CA THR A 124 -2.93 10.65 -13.20
C THR A 124 -1.77 11.41 -12.58
N LYS A 125 -0.97 12.04 -13.45
CA LYS A 125 0.24 12.77 -13.09
C LYS A 125 -0.05 14.24 -12.83
N ILE A 126 0.47 14.76 -11.70
CA ILE A 126 0.48 16.18 -11.43
C ILE A 126 1.53 16.86 -12.32
N THR A 127 1.10 17.85 -13.12
CA THR A 127 1.97 18.60 -14.02
C THR A 127 2.37 19.95 -13.45
N ALA A 128 1.52 20.54 -12.60
CA ALA A 128 1.83 21.78 -11.88
C ALA A 128 1.01 21.90 -10.59
N ARG A 129 1.50 22.75 -9.67
CA ARG A 129 0.82 23.04 -8.40
C ARG A 129 0.71 24.56 -8.22
N ARG A 130 -0.48 25.05 -7.94
CA ARG A 130 -0.79 26.47 -7.74
C ARG A 130 -1.66 26.64 -6.48
N GLY A 131 -0.99 26.67 -5.33
CA GLY A 131 -1.68 26.71 -4.05
C GLY A 131 -2.49 25.41 -3.80
N LYS A 132 -3.82 25.54 -3.73
CA LYS A 132 -4.74 24.40 -3.55
C LYS A 132 -5.12 23.69 -4.85
N ARG A 133 -4.76 24.26 -6.00
CA ARG A 133 -5.03 23.69 -7.30
C ARG A 133 -3.83 22.89 -7.79
N LEU A 134 -4.10 21.66 -8.19
CA LEU A 134 -3.14 20.77 -8.84
C LEU A 134 -3.59 20.57 -10.29
N ASP A 135 -2.77 21.00 -11.23
CA ASP A 135 -3.00 20.78 -12.64
C ASP A 135 -2.52 19.37 -13.02
N ILE A 136 -3.31 18.66 -13.79
CA ILE A 136 -2.99 17.39 -14.42
C ILE A 136 -3.10 17.55 -15.93
N GLU A 137 -2.73 16.54 -16.72
CA GLU A 137 -2.61 16.68 -18.18
C GLU A 137 -3.88 17.22 -18.86
N SER A 138 -5.06 16.80 -18.42
CA SER A 138 -6.34 17.14 -19.08
C SER A 138 -7.38 17.78 -18.16
N ALA A 139 -7.05 18.06 -16.90
CA ALA A 139 -7.96 18.61 -15.91
C ALA A 139 -7.22 19.27 -14.75
N TYR A 140 -7.94 19.70 -13.72
CA TYR A 140 -7.34 20.12 -12.45
C TYR A 140 -8.11 19.55 -11.25
N ILE A 141 -7.43 19.54 -10.10
CA ILE A 141 -8.02 19.19 -8.80
C ILE A 141 -7.89 20.39 -7.89
N ASP A 142 -9.01 20.83 -7.33
CA ASP A 142 -9.07 21.80 -6.22
C ASP A 142 -9.15 21.00 -4.91
N ALA A 143 -8.06 20.99 -4.13
CA ALA A 143 -7.99 20.22 -2.88
C ALA A 143 -7.87 21.14 -1.66
N GLY A 144 -8.70 20.90 -0.64
CA GLY A 144 -8.60 21.59 0.63
C GLY A 144 -7.28 21.30 1.35
N GLN A 145 -6.89 20.03 1.36
CA GLN A 145 -5.61 19.52 1.86
C GLN A 145 -5.02 18.53 0.85
N VAL A 146 -3.70 18.53 0.68
CA VAL A 146 -2.96 17.56 -0.11
C VAL A 146 -2.01 16.81 0.80
N ILE A 147 -2.05 15.49 0.76
CA ILE A 147 -1.19 14.59 1.52
C ILE A 147 -0.36 13.79 0.53
N GLU A 148 0.95 13.91 0.64
CA GLU A 148 1.94 13.24 -0.21
C GLU A 148 2.88 12.44 0.69
N ASP A 149 3.40 11.34 0.17
CA ASP A 149 4.45 10.60 0.86
C ASP A 149 5.82 11.15 0.43
N ASP A 150 6.36 12.07 1.22
CA ASP A 150 7.67 12.71 0.99
C ASP A 150 8.86 11.85 1.49
N ARG A 151 8.60 10.66 1.99
CA ARG A 151 9.68 9.79 2.50
C ARG A 151 10.61 9.39 1.36
N PRO A 152 11.94 9.53 1.53
CA PRO A 152 12.88 9.03 0.54
C PRO A 152 12.71 7.51 0.41
N ARG A 153 12.46 7.06 -0.81
CA ARG A 153 12.26 5.64 -1.12
C ARG A 153 13.62 5.00 -1.38
N GLU A 154 14.13 4.28 -0.41
CA GLU A 154 15.24 3.38 -0.66
C GLU A 154 14.73 2.15 -1.42
N LYS A 155 15.45 1.75 -2.46
CA LYS A 155 15.11 0.54 -3.20
C LYS A 155 15.21 -0.67 -2.31
N ARG A 156 14.13 -1.40 -2.20
CA ARG A 156 14.03 -2.65 -1.45
C ARG A 156 13.49 -3.73 -2.36
N TYR A 157 13.79 -4.96 -2.05
CA TYR A 157 13.40 -6.10 -2.84
C TYR A 157 12.72 -7.13 -1.97
N ILE A 158 11.66 -7.73 -2.48
CA ILE A 158 11.01 -8.87 -1.83
C ILE A 158 11.39 -10.11 -2.62
N HIS A 159 11.91 -11.09 -1.92
CA HIS A 159 12.32 -12.38 -2.46
C HIS A 159 11.34 -13.45 -2.00
N ILE A 160 11.10 -14.44 -2.85
CA ILE A 160 10.30 -15.62 -2.53
C ILE A 160 11.22 -16.83 -2.42
N PHE A 161 11.09 -17.54 -1.32
CA PHE A 161 11.71 -18.85 -1.10
C PHE A 161 10.62 -19.88 -0.85
N SER A 162 10.76 -21.10 -1.40
CA SER A 162 9.89 -22.19 -0.95
C SER A 162 10.22 -22.58 0.50
N GLU A 163 9.24 -23.10 1.22
CA GLU A 163 9.48 -23.57 2.59
C GLU A 163 10.52 -24.69 2.64
N ALA A 164 10.59 -25.51 1.59
CA ALA A 164 11.55 -26.62 1.51
C ALA A 164 13.00 -26.17 1.29
N ASP A 165 13.18 -25.02 0.60
CA ASP A 165 14.50 -24.52 0.19
C ASP A 165 14.90 -23.24 0.93
N PHE A 166 14.19 -22.90 2.03
CA PHE A 166 14.47 -21.69 2.77
C PHE A 166 15.81 -21.82 3.51
N PRO A 167 16.85 -21.07 3.09
CA PRO A 167 18.13 -21.13 3.74
C PRO A 167 18.09 -20.43 5.11
N GLU A 168 18.99 -20.84 6.01
CA GLU A 168 19.22 -20.10 7.25
C GLU A 168 19.86 -18.75 6.93
N ILE A 169 19.02 -17.70 6.74
CA ILE A 169 19.46 -16.40 6.28
C ILE A 169 19.84 -15.53 7.49
N THR A 170 21.12 -15.31 7.68
CA THR A 170 21.68 -14.45 8.75
C THR A 170 22.40 -13.21 8.19
N LYS A 171 21.95 -12.67 7.05
CA LYS A 171 22.64 -11.53 6.41
C LYS A 171 22.18 -10.20 7.00
N PRO A 172 23.08 -9.22 7.21
CA PRO A 172 22.75 -7.91 7.79
C PRO A 172 21.76 -7.09 6.94
N ASP A 173 21.63 -7.42 5.63
CA ASP A 173 20.77 -6.68 4.70
C ASP A 173 19.33 -7.16 4.67
N ILE A 174 18.98 -8.14 5.49
CA ILE A 174 17.60 -8.62 5.58
C ILE A 174 16.84 -7.80 6.61
N LEU A 175 15.78 -7.16 6.15
CA LEU A 175 14.95 -6.29 6.95
C LEU A 175 13.83 -7.04 7.66
N GLU A 176 13.21 -7.99 6.96
CA GLU A 176 12.07 -8.73 7.49
C GLU A 176 11.84 -10.04 6.75
N ILE A 177 11.30 -11.04 7.46
CA ILE A 177 10.92 -12.34 6.91
C ILE A 177 9.48 -12.63 7.30
N ARG A 178 8.68 -13.05 6.33
CA ARG A 178 7.30 -13.48 6.54
C ARG A 178 7.06 -14.86 5.94
N LYS A 179 6.44 -15.77 6.72
CA LYS A 179 5.86 -16.98 6.15
C LYS A 179 4.49 -16.65 5.54
N TYR A 180 4.28 -17.07 4.30
CA TYR A 180 3.00 -16.93 3.61
C TYR A 180 2.70 -18.19 2.80
N LYS A 181 1.70 -18.96 3.23
CA LYS A 181 1.39 -20.31 2.69
C LYS A 181 2.64 -21.21 2.78
N ASN A 182 3.07 -21.79 1.66
CA ASN A 182 4.24 -22.66 1.55
C ASN A 182 5.51 -21.89 1.15
N ASN A 183 5.53 -20.56 1.34
CA ASN A 183 6.65 -19.73 0.96
C ASN A 183 7.10 -18.83 2.11
N TYR A 184 8.35 -18.37 2.05
CA TYR A 184 8.85 -17.26 2.82
C TYR A 184 9.05 -16.04 1.92
N LEU A 185 8.56 -14.89 2.38
CA LEU A 185 8.79 -13.59 1.78
C LEU A 185 9.88 -12.90 2.59
N VAL A 186 10.96 -12.51 1.93
CA VAL A 186 12.12 -11.88 2.56
C VAL A 186 12.28 -10.47 2.00
N LEU A 187 12.15 -9.47 2.85
CA LEU A 187 12.42 -8.07 2.52
C LEU A 187 13.91 -7.79 2.71
N SER A 188 14.56 -7.26 1.68
CA SER A 188 16.01 -7.02 1.66
C SER A 188 16.36 -5.75 0.87
N TYR A 189 17.54 -5.17 1.16
CA TYR A 189 18.19 -4.18 0.30
C TYR A 189 18.92 -4.82 -0.89
N GLN A 190 19.21 -6.11 -0.87
CA GLN A 190 19.90 -6.81 -1.94
C GLN A 190 18.96 -7.16 -3.07
N ARG A 191 19.34 -6.84 -4.31
CA ARG A 191 18.59 -7.18 -5.51
C ARG A 191 18.53 -8.69 -5.76
N GLU A 192 19.57 -9.41 -5.40
CA GLU A 192 19.68 -10.85 -5.62
C GLU A 192 20.04 -11.56 -4.32
N LEU A 193 19.27 -12.57 -3.95
CA LEU A 193 19.56 -13.47 -2.84
C LEU A 193 19.65 -14.90 -3.37
N GLU A 194 20.72 -15.60 -2.99
CA GLU A 194 20.95 -16.98 -3.38
C GLU A 194 19.81 -17.88 -2.91
N GLY A 195 19.32 -18.76 -3.81
CA GLY A 195 18.19 -19.65 -3.54
C GLY A 195 16.80 -19.00 -3.69
N SER A 196 16.73 -17.69 -3.95
CA SER A 196 15.46 -17.03 -4.23
C SER A 196 14.86 -17.55 -5.54
N GLN A 197 13.59 -17.97 -5.51
CA GLN A 197 12.87 -18.41 -6.71
C GLN A 197 12.55 -17.24 -7.63
N ARG A 198 12.20 -16.10 -7.05
CA ARG A 198 11.96 -14.84 -7.76
C ARG A 198 11.99 -13.66 -6.77
N TYR A 199 12.13 -12.46 -7.30
CA TYR A 199 12.06 -11.23 -6.53
C TYR A 199 11.36 -10.11 -7.32
N TRP A 200 10.94 -9.06 -6.61
CA TRP A 200 10.49 -7.78 -7.20
C TRP A 200 10.96 -6.60 -6.36
N GLU A 201 11.12 -5.46 -7.01
CA GLU A 201 11.49 -4.17 -6.37
C GLU A 201 10.25 -3.50 -5.77
N ILE A 202 10.38 -2.89 -4.57
CA ILE A 202 9.36 -2.09 -3.90
C ILE A 202 9.90 -0.73 -3.46
#